data_35f82cc3beed9c7cb03175ae11616ffa
#
_entry.id   35f82cc3beed9c7cb03175ae11616ffa
#
_cell.length_a   1.000
_cell.length_b   1.000
_cell.length_c   1.000
_cell.angle_alpha   90.00
_cell.angle_beta   90.00
_cell.angle_gamma   90.00
#
_symmetry.space_group_name_H-M   'P 1'
#
loop_
_entity.id
_entity.type
_entity.pdbx_description
1 polymer ?
#
loop_
_entity_poly.entity_id
_entity_poly.type
_entity_poly.pdbx_seq_one_letter_code
_entity_poly.pdbx_strand_id
1 'polypeptide(L)'
;MIFESVNNIKNKEEFLEKILIYIRLVEVIAERTHCPMPTIDTFSNSMISELKDMGIITDESDLSCLKVILSNNYQRFLSSLAFYLHNKSLFGNLLDKLNNKKRRELQEKEIASGKPSFVDFFAGAGGLSCGFTQAGFRVSFANDFEDVCVRTYRYNHPELPASKVLKGDMRTIVDNISNYVSDNVDVVVGGPPCQGFSSANQQR
;
A
#
# COMPACT_ATOMS: atom_id res chain seq x y z
N MET A 1 2.79 2.44 -8.79
CA MET A 1 2.58 2.07 -10.22
C MET A 1 3.95 1.78 -10.77
N ILE A 2 4.20 0.56 -11.21
CA ILE A 2 5.49 0.17 -11.80
C ILE A 2 5.36 0.44 -13.29
N PHE A 3 6.22 1.31 -13.82
CA PHE A 3 6.31 1.55 -15.26
C PHE A 3 7.29 0.55 -15.88
N GLU A 4 7.04 0.13 -17.11
CA GLU A 4 8.06 -0.53 -17.91
C GLU A 4 9.00 0.54 -18.46
N SER A 5 10.31 0.21 -18.52
CA SER A 5 11.29 1.12 -19.13
C SER A 5 10.91 1.42 -20.58
N VAL A 6 11.11 2.66 -20.98
CA VAL A 6 10.78 3.16 -22.33
C VAL A 6 11.43 2.35 -23.45
N ASN A 7 12.56 1.71 -23.20
CA ASN A 7 13.25 0.84 -24.16
C ASN A 7 12.68 -0.58 -24.25
N ASN A 8 11.89 -1.02 -23.24
CA ASN A 8 11.34 -2.38 -23.16
C ASN A 8 9.81 -2.41 -23.27
N ILE A 9 9.22 -1.34 -23.78
CA ILE A 9 7.76 -1.21 -23.86
C ILE A 9 7.21 -2.29 -24.80
N LYS A 10 6.49 -3.25 -24.22
CA LYS A 10 5.74 -4.26 -24.97
C LYS A 10 4.46 -3.70 -25.58
N ASN A 11 3.83 -2.75 -24.88
CA ASN A 11 2.61 -2.09 -25.29
C ASN A 11 2.75 -0.56 -25.15
N LYS A 12 3.04 0.12 -26.25
CA LYS A 12 3.23 1.57 -26.27
C LYS A 12 1.97 2.34 -25.90
N GLU A 13 0.80 1.84 -26.28
CA GLU A 13 -0.50 2.49 -26.01
C GLU A 13 -0.79 2.44 -24.50
N GLU A 14 -0.62 1.29 -23.88
CA GLU A 14 -0.79 1.13 -22.43
C GLU A 14 0.19 2.01 -21.62
N PHE A 15 1.44 2.10 -22.05
CA PHE A 15 2.43 2.98 -21.42
C PHE A 15 1.97 4.45 -21.51
N LEU A 16 1.57 4.90 -22.70
CA LEU A 16 1.11 6.27 -22.93
C LEU A 16 -0.14 6.57 -22.08
N GLU A 17 -1.09 5.65 -22.00
CA GLU A 17 -2.28 5.78 -21.16
C GLU A 17 -1.92 5.97 -19.69
N LYS A 18 -1.00 5.17 -19.14
CA LYS A 18 -0.51 5.33 -17.76
C LYS A 18 0.12 6.70 -17.51
N ILE A 19 0.92 7.19 -18.46
CA ILE A 19 1.51 8.53 -18.37
C ILE A 19 0.45 9.63 -18.44
N LEU A 20 -0.55 9.49 -19.29
CA LEU A 20 -1.65 10.47 -19.40
C LEU A 20 -2.49 10.51 -18.11
N ILE A 21 -2.74 9.37 -17.50
CA ILE A 21 -3.39 9.30 -16.17
C ILE A 21 -2.56 10.04 -15.12
N TYR A 22 -1.24 9.83 -15.11
CA TYR A 22 -0.33 10.53 -14.20
C TYR A 22 -0.40 12.06 -14.42
N ILE A 23 -0.25 12.52 -15.67
CA ILE A 23 -0.34 13.94 -16.01
C ILE A 23 -1.67 14.53 -15.49
N ARG A 24 -2.79 13.88 -15.82
CA ARG A 24 -4.11 14.37 -15.42
C ARG A 24 -4.29 14.41 -13.91
N LEU A 25 -3.80 13.43 -13.20
CA LEU A 25 -3.81 13.40 -11.73
C LEU A 25 -3.07 14.61 -11.15
N VAL A 26 -1.88 14.90 -11.65
CA VAL A 26 -1.07 16.03 -11.18
C VAL A 26 -1.74 17.36 -11.48
N GLU A 27 -2.27 17.54 -12.70
CA GLU A 27 -3.01 18.74 -13.09
C GLU A 27 -4.23 18.99 -12.18
N VAL A 28 -5.03 17.97 -11.89
CA VAL A 28 -6.18 18.08 -10.99
C VAL A 28 -5.76 18.45 -9.56
N ILE A 29 -4.64 17.93 -9.09
CA ILE A 29 -4.11 18.30 -7.77
C ILE A 29 -3.67 19.77 -7.76
N ALA A 30 -2.96 20.21 -8.80
CA ALA A 30 -2.54 21.60 -8.95
C ALA A 30 -3.74 22.55 -8.97
N GLU A 31 -4.78 22.23 -9.76
CA GLU A 31 -6.03 22.99 -9.81
C GLU A 31 -6.70 23.09 -8.42
N ARG A 32 -6.84 21.96 -7.71
CA ARG A 32 -7.53 21.90 -6.40
C ARG A 32 -6.75 22.56 -5.27
N THR A 33 -5.44 22.62 -5.38
CA THR A 33 -4.56 23.23 -4.37
C THR A 33 -4.24 24.69 -4.70
N HIS A 34 -4.72 25.18 -5.86
CA HIS A 34 -4.41 26.53 -6.37
C HIS A 34 -2.90 26.78 -6.51
N CYS A 35 -2.11 25.72 -6.74
CA CYS A 35 -0.69 25.82 -7.00
C CYS A 35 -0.45 25.86 -8.50
N PRO A 36 0.26 26.86 -9.03
CA PRO A 36 0.50 26.98 -10.47
C PRO A 36 1.42 25.86 -10.96
N MET A 37 1.12 25.33 -12.15
CA MET A 37 1.99 24.39 -12.83
C MET A 37 3.25 25.12 -13.33
N PRO A 38 4.46 24.56 -13.08
CA PRO A 38 5.70 25.17 -13.57
C PRO A 38 5.81 25.00 -15.10
N THR A 39 6.41 25.99 -15.76
CA THR A 39 6.81 25.89 -17.17
C THR A 39 8.28 25.44 -17.21
N ILE A 40 8.53 24.26 -17.78
CA ILE A 40 9.84 23.62 -17.80
C ILE A 40 10.13 23.17 -19.24
N ASP A 41 11.27 23.55 -19.77
CA ASP A 41 11.66 23.21 -21.15
C ASP A 41 12.55 21.98 -21.26
N THR A 42 13.27 21.65 -20.18
CA THR A 42 14.22 20.54 -20.14
C THR A 42 14.17 19.78 -18.82
N PHE A 43 14.62 18.52 -18.82
CA PHE A 43 14.79 17.75 -17.58
C PHE A 43 15.93 18.29 -16.72
N SER A 44 15.68 18.45 -15.44
CA SER A 44 16.72 18.65 -14.43
C SER A 44 17.28 17.30 -13.95
N ASN A 45 18.46 17.32 -13.31
CA ASN A 45 19.05 16.10 -12.74
C ASN A 45 18.12 15.40 -11.75
N SER A 46 17.35 16.15 -10.96
CA SER A 46 16.37 15.58 -10.02
C SER A 46 15.21 14.89 -10.74
N MET A 47 14.77 15.42 -11.87
CA MET A 47 13.73 14.80 -12.70
C MET A 47 14.23 13.52 -13.34
N ILE A 48 15.47 13.50 -13.82
CA ILE A 48 16.12 12.31 -14.41
C ILE A 48 16.26 11.22 -13.33
N SER A 49 16.71 11.56 -12.13
CA SER A 49 16.80 10.62 -11.01
C SER A 49 15.43 10.02 -10.70
N GLU A 50 14.39 10.84 -10.60
CA GLU A 50 13.03 10.37 -10.32
C GLU A 50 12.50 9.43 -11.42
N LEU A 51 12.77 9.71 -12.68
CA LEU A 51 12.38 8.84 -13.80
C LEU A 51 13.07 7.47 -13.74
N LYS A 52 14.34 7.43 -13.29
CA LYS A 52 15.07 6.18 -13.02
C LYS A 52 14.46 5.42 -11.85
N ASP A 53 14.16 6.12 -10.75
CA ASP A 53 13.52 5.52 -9.55
C ASP A 53 12.11 4.97 -9.85
N MET A 54 11.37 5.62 -10.74
CA MET A 54 10.07 5.14 -11.23
C MET A 54 10.19 3.98 -12.24
N GLY A 55 11.40 3.71 -12.74
CA GLY A 55 11.64 2.69 -13.77
C GLY A 55 11.17 3.09 -15.17
N ILE A 56 10.92 4.38 -15.42
CA ILE A 56 10.49 4.90 -16.74
C ILE A 56 11.67 4.94 -17.71
N ILE A 57 12.85 5.29 -17.22
CA ILE A 57 14.12 5.27 -17.97
C ILE A 57 15.16 4.45 -17.23
N THR A 58 16.11 3.88 -17.96
CA THR A 58 17.29 3.20 -17.41
C THR A 58 18.52 4.10 -17.41
N ASP A 59 18.68 4.85 -18.47
CA ASP A 59 19.73 5.84 -18.62
C ASP A 59 19.23 7.12 -19.33
N GLU A 60 20.11 8.10 -19.51
CA GLU A 60 19.73 9.39 -20.09
C GLU A 60 19.46 9.32 -21.60
N SER A 61 19.96 8.30 -22.30
CA SER A 61 19.71 8.11 -23.73
C SER A 61 18.21 7.81 -23.99
N ASP A 62 17.52 7.25 -22.98
CA ASP A 62 16.09 6.95 -23.04
C ASP A 62 15.21 8.21 -23.13
N LEU A 63 15.73 9.38 -22.72
CA LEU A 63 14.97 10.64 -22.76
C LEU A 63 14.55 11.04 -24.18
N SER A 64 15.37 10.70 -25.18
CA SER A 64 15.04 10.94 -26.57
C SER A 64 13.86 10.08 -27.04
N CYS A 65 13.83 8.81 -26.64
CA CYS A 65 12.72 7.89 -26.90
C CYS A 65 11.46 8.35 -26.19
N LEU A 66 11.56 8.74 -24.92
CA LEU A 66 10.45 9.27 -24.14
C LEU A 66 9.82 10.50 -24.80
N LYS A 67 10.64 11.43 -25.31
CA LYS A 67 10.18 12.61 -26.05
C LYS A 67 9.37 12.25 -27.28
N VAL A 68 9.83 11.27 -28.05
CA VAL A 68 9.11 10.80 -29.26
C VAL A 68 7.79 10.14 -28.90
N ILE A 69 7.77 9.30 -27.87
CA ILE A 69 6.56 8.59 -27.44
C ILE A 69 5.51 9.55 -26.90
N LEU A 70 5.92 10.53 -26.09
CA LEU A 70 5.00 11.51 -25.49
C LEU A 70 4.47 12.53 -26.51
N SER A 71 5.25 12.81 -27.56
CA SER A 71 4.84 13.76 -28.63
C SER A 71 4.24 15.06 -28.07
N ASN A 72 3.01 15.37 -28.38
CA ASN A 72 2.31 16.59 -27.93
C ASN A 72 2.10 16.67 -26.40
N ASN A 73 2.24 15.56 -25.68
CA ASN A 73 2.11 15.51 -24.23
C ASN A 73 3.44 15.72 -23.50
N TYR A 74 4.53 15.84 -24.23
CA TYR A 74 5.87 15.94 -23.64
C TYR A 74 6.00 17.12 -22.67
N GLN A 75 5.55 18.31 -23.09
CA GLN A 75 5.61 19.52 -22.26
C GLN A 75 4.75 19.41 -21.00
N ARG A 76 3.54 18.85 -21.14
CA ARG A 76 2.65 18.59 -20.00
C ARG A 76 3.27 17.61 -19.01
N PHE A 77 3.94 16.59 -19.52
CA PHE A 77 4.65 15.62 -18.68
C PHE A 77 5.81 16.25 -17.90
N LEU A 78 6.65 17.08 -18.55
CA LEU A 78 7.72 17.84 -17.88
C LEU A 78 7.18 18.71 -16.75
N SER A 79 6.16 19.51 -17.03
CA SER A 79 5.51 20.36 -16.03
C SER A 79 4.92 19.57 -14.88
N SER A 80 4.29 18.43 -15.18
CA SER A 80 3.71 17.54 -14.17
C SER A 80 4.77 16.90 -13.28
N LEU A 81 5.89 16.45 -13.87
CA LEU A 81 6.98 15.85 -13.11
C LEU A 81 7.68 16.90 -12.21
N ALA A 82 7.90 18.10 -12.73
CA ALA A 82 8.46 19.19 -11.94
C ALA A 82 7.52 19.61 -10.80
N PHE A 83 6.22 19.73 -11.05
CA PHE A 83 5.22 20.00 -10.02
C PHE A 83 5.24 18.95 -8.92
N TYR A 84 5.23 17.67 -9.31
CA TYR A 84 5.29 16.56 -8.36
C TYR A 84 6.54 16.64 -7.47
N LEU A 85 7.72 16.86 -8.06
CA LEU A 85 8.98 16.93 -7.29
C LEU A 85 9.01 18.08 -6.28
N HIS A 86 8.47 19.24 -6.65
CA HIS A 86 8.38 20.38 -5.74
C HIS A 86 7.32 20.20 -4.63
N ASN A 87 6.35 19.32 -4.85
CA ASN A 87 5.19 19.15 -3.98
C ASN A 87 5.02 17.71 -3.48
N LYS A 88 6.10 16.93 -3.34
CA LYS A 88 6.04 15.51 -2.92
C LYS A 88 5.24 15.29 -1.63
N SER A 89 5.39 16.18 -0.65
CA SER A 89 4.64 16.10 0.61
C SER A 89 3.13 16.26 0.44
N LEU A 90 2.70 17.06 -0.55
CA LEU A 90 1.29 17.24 -0.88
C LEU A 90 0.66 15.94 -1.40
N PHE A 91 1.40 15.22 -2.26
CA PHE A 91 0.95 13.93 -2.81
C PHE A 91 0.89 12.84 -1.73
N GLY A 92 1.90 12.76 -0.87
CA GLY A 92 1.90 11.84 0.27
C GLY A 92 0.68 12.06 1.16
N ASN A 93 0.45 13.29 1.61
CA ASN A 93 -0.68 13.64 2.46
C ASN A 93 -2.04 13.37 1.80
N LEU A 94 -2.18 13.59 0.50
CA LEU A 94 -3.42 13.32 -0.22
C LEU A 94 -3.68 11.82 -0.36
N LEU A 95 -2.66 11.05 -0.73
CA LEU A 95 -2.76 9.59 -0.83
C LEU A 95 -3.07 8.96 0.53
N ASP A 96 -2.45 9.44 1.60
CA ASP A 96 -2.73 8.99 2.96
C ASP A 96 -4.18 9.28 3.37
N LYS A 97 -4.69 10.47 3.08
CA LYS A 97 -6.10 10.82 3.34
C LYS A 97 -7.07 9.92 2.55
N LEU A 98 -6.79 9.68 1.28
CA LEU A 98 -7.62 8.80 0.43
C LEU A 98 -7.58 7.35 0.91
N ASN A 99 -6.39 6.83 1.24
CA ASN A 99 -6.22 5.49 1.76
C ASN A 99 -6.91 5.33 3.12
N ASN A 100 -6.78 6.30 4.01
CA ASN A 100 -7.45 6.29 5.31
C ASN A 100 -8.97 6.34 5.18
N LYS A 101 -9.51 7.12 4.24
CA LYS A 101 -10.95 7.15 3.95
C LYS A 101 -11.45 5.78 3.49
N LYS A 102 -10.80 5.20 2.47
CA LYS A 102 -11.16 3.86 1.95
C LYS A 102 -11.08 2.77 3.03
N ARG A 103 -10.05 2.82 3.89
CA ARG A 103 -9.89 1.89 5.01
C ARG A 103 -11.05 2.02 6.01
N ARG A 104 -11.45 3.23 6.36
CA ARG A 104 -12.59 3.45 7.28
C ARG A 104 -13.89 2.90 6.69
N GLU A 105 -14.20 3.22 5.44
CA GLU A 105 -15.39 2.69 4.74
C GLU A 105 -15.39 1.16 4.70
N LEU A 106 -14.24 0.53 4.47
CA LEU A 106 -14.09 -0.93 4.48
C LEU A 106 -14.32 -1.50 5.89
N GLN A 107 -13.75 -0.88 6.92
CA GLN A 107 -13.90 -1.29 8.33
C GLN A 107 -15.35 -1.19 8.80
N GLU A 108 -16.01 -0.07 8.50
CA GLU A 108 -17.43 0.13 8.82
C GLU A 108 -18.32 -0.90 8.15
N LYS A 109 -18.07 -1.17 6.86
CA LYS A 109 -18.79 -2.20 6.10
C LYS A 109 -18.58 -3.59 6.69
N GLU A 110 -17.37 -3.93 7.10
CA GLU A 110 -17.04 -5.24 7.66
C GLU A 110 -17.69 -5.43 9.04
N ILE A 111 -17.70 -4.41 9.89
CA ILE A 111 -18.38 -4.42 11.19
C ILE A 111 -19.91 -4.59 11.00
N ALA A 112 -20.50 -3.89 10.03
CA ALA A 112 -21.94 -3.95 9.76
C ALA A 112 -22.36 -5.25 9.03
N SER A 113 -21.44 -6.09 8.61
CA SER A 113 -21.72 -7.27 7.78
C SER A 113 -22.50 -8.38 8.47
N GLY A 114 -22.52 -8.40 9.81
CA GLY A 114 -23.15 -9.47 10.61
C GLY A 114 -22.47 -10.85 10.50
N LYS A 115 -21.29 -10.91 9.89
CA LYS A 115 -20.50 -12.14 9.78
C LYS A 115 -20.05 -12.64 11.15
N PRO A 116 -19.93 -13.96 11.35
CA PRO A 116 -19.30 -14.51 12.55
C PRO A 116 -17.86 -13.99 12.67
N SER A 117 -17.44 -13.73 13.90
CA SER A 117 -16.17 -13.07 14.18
C SER A 117 -15.10 -14.05 14.68
N PHE A 118 -13.85 -13.74 14.40
CA PHE A 118 -12.73 -14.48 14.95
C PHE A 118 -11.58 -13.56 15.43
N VAL A 119 -10.77 -14.10 16.32
CA VAL A 119 -9.49 -13.51 16.73
C VAL A 119 -8.35 -14.42 16.28
N ASP A 120 -7.23 -13.84 15.89
CA ASP A 120 -6.05 -14.56 15.38
C ASP A 120 -4.82 -14.27 16.25
N PHE A 121 -4.36 -15.27 16.99
CA PHE A 121 -3.13 -15.20 17.78
C PHE A 121 -1.97 -15.84 17.02
N PHE A 122 -0.76 -15.30 17.16
CA PHE A 122 0.40 -15.67 16.36
C PHE A 122 0.15 -15.51 14.86
N ALA A 123 -0.50 -14.41 14.52
CA ALA A 123 -1.15 -14.19 13.24
C ALA A 123 -0.17 -14.08 12.05
N GLY A 124 1.14 -13.81 12.33
CA GLY A 124 2.13 -13.64 11.28
C GLY A 124 1.75 -12.56 10.28
N ALA A 125 1.82 -12.87 9.00
CA ALA A 125 1.38 -11.99 7.91
C ALA A 125 -0.14 -12.03 7.63
N GLY A 126 -0.92 -12.85 8.38
CA GLY A 126 -2.36 -12.97 8.22
C GLY A 126 -2.82 -14.09 7.28
N GLY A 127 -1.99 -15.11 7.04
CA GLY A 127 -2.37 -16.21 6.13
C GLY A 127 -3.59 -16.99 6.62
N LEU A 128 -3.65 -17.31 7.92
CA LEU A 128 -4.80 -17.98 8.53
C LEU A 128 -6.04 -17.08 8.48
N SER A 129 -5.90 -15.81 8.84
CA SER A 129 -6.96 -14.81 8.72
C SER A 129 -7.50 -14.67 7.31
N CYS A 130 -6.64 -14.74 6.29
CA CYS A 130 -7.06 -14.73 4.89
C CYS A 130 -8.01 -15.91 4.57
N GLY A 131 -7.68 -17.12 5.04
CA GLY A 131 -8.54 -18.29 4.87
C GLY A 131 -9.89 -18.13 5.55
N PHE A 132 -9.93 -17.63 6.79
CA PHE A 132 -11.17 -17.41 7.52
C PHE A 132 -12.03 -16.30 6.90
N THR A 133 -11.42 -15.20 6.41
CA THR A 133 -12.19 -14.14 5.72
C THR A 133 -12.78 -14.64 4.40
N GLN A 134 -12.05 -15.46 3.65
CA GLN A 134 -12.59 -16.12 2.44
C GLN A 134 -13.72 -17.10 2.77
N ALA A 135 -13.68 -17.73 3.93
CA ALA A 135 -14.78 -18.60 4.41
C ALA A 135 -15.99 -17.83 4.97
N GLY A 136 -15.98 -16.50 4.91
CA GLY A 136 -17.10 -15.65 5.31
C GLY A 136 -17.08 -15.18 6.77
N PHE A 137 -15.94 -15.31 7.46
CA PHE A 137 -15.77 -14.77 8.80
C PHE A 137 -15.22 -13.33 8.77
N ARG A 138 -15.40 -12.60 9.85
CA ARG A 138 -14.87 -11.26 10.10
C ARG A 138 -13.76 -11.32 11.15
N VAL A 139 -12.57 -10.80 10.82
CA VAL A 139 -11.52 -10.63 11.84
C VAL A 139 -11.87 -9.49 12.78
N SER A 140 -11.79 -9.72 14.09
CA SER A 140 -12.07 -8.71 15.13
C SER A 140 -10.83 -8.28 15.89
N PHE A 141 -9.80 -9.11 15.91
CA PHE A 141 -8.53 -8.85 16.58
C PHE A 141 -7.44 -9.75 16.04
N ALA A 142 -6.21 -9.27 16.02
CA ALA A 142 -5.02 -10.06 15.71
C ALA A 142 -3.82 -9.66 16.57
N ASN A 143 -2.93 -10.62 16.82
CA ASN A 143 -1.72 -10.41 17.60
C ASN A 143 -0.54 -11.19 17.03
N ASP A 144 0.64 -10.56 17.06
CA ASP A 144 1.91 -11.25 16.86
C ASP A 144 3.01 -10.63 17.73
N PHE A 145 4.05 -11.40 18.02
CA PHE A 145 5.19 -10.92 18.77
C PHE A 145 6.14 -10.07 17.94
N GLU A 146 6.28 -10.39 16.65
CA GLU A 146 7.22 -9.76 15.75
C GLU A 146 6.64 -8.50 15.07
N ASP A 147 7.40 -7.41 15.14
CA ASP A 147 6.99 -6.13 14.56
C ASP A 147 6.77 -6.20 13.03
N VAL A 148 7.61 -6.94 12.33
CA VAL A 148 7.47 -7.13 10.88
C VAL A 148 6.17 -7.87 10.53
N CYS A 149 5.78 -8.85 11.34
CA CYS A 149 4.51 -9.57 11.18
C CYS A 149 3.32 -8.63 11.36
N VAL A 150 3.31 -7.86 12.46
CA VAL A 150 2.23 -6.89 12.74
C VAL A 150 2.09 -5.85 11.63
N ARG A 151 3.19 -5.31 11.11
CA ARG A 151 3.15 -4.36 9.99
C ARG A 151 2.63 -4.99 8.71
N THR A 152 3.07 -6.19 8.39
CA THR A 152 2.62 -6.95 7.22
C THR A 152 1.15 -7.30 7.33
N TYR A 153 0.71 -7.74 8.52
CA TYR A 153 -0.69 -8.03 8.79
C TYR A 153 -1.59 -6.81 8.56
N ARG A 154 -1.22 -5.65 9.11
CA ARG A 154 -1.96 -4.38 8.92
C ARG A 154 -2.07 -3.95 7.46
N TYR A 155 -1.08 -4.31 6.65
CA TYR A 155 -1.11 -4.07 5.22
C TYR A 155 -2.07 -5.02 4.49
N ASN A 156 -2.00 -6.31 4.83
CA ASN A 156 -2.80 -7.37 4.18
C ASN A 156 -4.27 -7.35 4.61
N HIS A 157 -4.58 -6.85 5.81
CA HIS A 157 -5.93 -6.83 6.41
C HIS A 157 -6.38 -5.39 6.71
N PRO A 158 -6.62 -4.56 5.67
CA PRO A 158 -7.05 -3.17 5.84
C PRO A 158 -8.46 -3.04 6.44
N GLU A 159 -9.27 -4.11 6.40
CA GLU A 159 -10.59 -4.23 7.01
C GLU A 159 -10.55 -4.23 8.54
N LEU A 160 -9.40 -4.60 9.15
CA LEU A 160 -9.22 -4.53 10.59
C LEU A 160 -8.51 -3.22 10.97
N PRO A 161 -9.05 -2.44 11.93
CA PRO A 161 -8.37 -1.25 12.43
C PRO A 161 -6.97 -1.57 12.98
N ALA A 162 -5.99 -0.72 12.66
CA ALA A 162 -4.60 -0.94 13.10
C ALA A 162 -4.45 -1.02 14.63
N SER A 163 -5.37 -0.39 15.38
CA SER A 163 -5.46 -0.48 16.85
C SER A 163 -5.88 -1.85 17.37
N LYS A 164 -6.43 -2.70 16.50
CA LYS A 164 -6.85 -4.07 16.79
C LYS A 164 -5.83 -5.12 16.35
N VAL A 165 -4.69 -4.69 15.79
CA VAL A 165 -3.56 -5.57 15.43
C VAL A 165 -2.40 -5.21 16.37
N LEU A 166 -2.15 -6.03 17.37
CA LEU A 166 -1.21 -5.71 18.43
C LEU A 166 0.10 -6.48 18.33
N LYS A 167 1.18 -5.75 18.57
CA LYS A 167 2.48 -6.34 18.87
C LYS A 167 2.57 -6.66 20.35
N GLY A 168 2.90 -7.88 20.70
CA GLY A 168 3.17 -8.23 22.08
C GLY A 168 3.08 -9.71 22.38
N ASP A 169 3.48 -10.05 23.60
CA ASP A 169 3.33 -11.40 24.11
C ASP A 169 1.84 -11.73 24.33
N MET A 170 1.37 -12.80 23.72
CA MET A 170 -0.03 -13.24 23.79
C MET A 170 -0.48 -13.40 25.26
N ARG A 171 0.36 -13.85 26.17
CA ARG A 171 0.03 -14.03 27.59
C ARG A 171 -0.41 -12.73 28.26
N THR A 172 0.31 -11.63 27.99
CA THR A 172 -0.05 -10.30 28.50
C THR A 172 -1.29 -9.71 27.84
N ILE A 173 -1.51 -10.04 26.57
CA ILE A 173 -2.65 -9.55 25.80
C ILE A 173 -3.95 -10.25 26.22
N VAL A 174 -3.92 -11.56 26.43
CA VAL A 174 -5.09 -12.35 26.84
C VAL A 174 -5.65 -11.88 28.18
N ASP A 175 -4.80 -11.52 29.14
CA ASP A 175 -5.24 -10.98 30.44
C ASP A 175 -6.04 -9.69 30.31
N ASN A 176 -5.88 -8.96 29.20
CA ASN A 176 -6.52 -7.68 28.94
C ASN A 176 -7.34 -7.67 27.66
N ILE A 177 -7.71 -8.84 27.14
CA ILE A 177 -8.36 -8.99 25.82
C ILE A 177 -9.66 -8.17 25.69
N SER A 178 -10.40 -8.00 26.79
CA SER A 178 -11.64 -7.21 26.84
C SER A 178 -11.42 -5.73 26.50
N ASN A 179 -10.21 -5.21 26.63
CA ASN A 179 -9.88 -3.84 26.19
C ASN A 179 -9.80 -3.70 24.67
N TYR A 180 -9.63 -4.80 23.97
CA TYR A 180 -9.40 -4.84 22.53
C TYR A 180 -10.57 -5.43 21.76
N VAL A 181 -11.30 -6.35 22.36
CA VAL A 181 -12.45 -7.04 21.76
C VAL A 181 -13.66 -6.78 22.62
N SER A 182 -14.62 -6.01 22.10
CA SER A 182 -15.87 -5.63 22.77
C SER A 182 -17.04 -6.54 22.41
N ASP A 183 -16.93 -7.25 21.32
CA ASP A 183 -18.00 -8.10 20.77
C ASP A 183 -17.80 -9.55 21.18
N ASN A 184 -18.86 -10.35 21.12
CA ASN A 184 -18.75 -11.79 21.21
C ASN A 184 -17.85 -12.30 20.07
N VAL A 185 -16.91 -13.16 20.40
CA VAL A 185 -16.01 -13.81 19.45
C VAL A 185 -16.51 -15.23 19.23
N ASP A 186 -16.79 -15.58 17.98
CA ASP A 186 -17.31 -16.90 17.63
C ASP A 186 -16.19 -17.94 17.53
N VAL A 187 -15.00 -17.52 17.09
CA VAL A 187 -13.85 -18.44 16.88
C VAL A 187 -12.55 -17.80 17.34
N VAL A 188 -11.73 -18.60 18.00
CA VAL A 188 -10.33 -18.25 18.32
C VAL A 188 -9.43 -19.13 17.48
N VAL A 189 -8.54 -18.52 16.71
CA VAL A 189 -7.54 -19.23 15.91
C VAL A 189 -6.12 -18.80 16.28
N GLY A 190 -5.13 -19.62 15.93
CA GLY A 190 -3.74 -19.26 16.12
C GLY A 190 -2.79 -20.37 15.75
N GLY A 191 -1.61 -19.97 15.26
CA GLY A 191 -0.52 -20.86 14.89
C GLY A 191 0.69 -20.68 15.81
N PRO A 192 0.64 -21.17 17.08
CA PRO A 192 1.77 -21.00 17.99
C PRO A 192 3.04 -21.64 17.44
N PRO A 193 4.24 -21.03 17.64
CA PRO A 193 5.49 -21.58 17.15
C PRO A 193 5.80 -22.93 17.80
N CYS A 194 6.02 -23.96 16.99
CA CYS A 194 6.32 -25.33 17.44
C CYS A 194 7.82 -25.64 17.53
N GLN A 195 8.69 -24.64 17.44
CA GLN A 195 10.15 -24.82 17.33
C GLN A 195 10.76 -25.63 18.48
N GLY A 196 10.20 -25.58 19.70
CA GLY A 196 10.66 -26.38 20.84
C GLY A 196 10.08 -27.81 20.92
N PHE A 197 9.06 -28.13 20.11
CA PHE A 197 8.30 -29.38 20.21
C PHE A 197 8.30 -30.18 18.89
N SER A 198 8.75 -29.58 17.79
CA SER A 198 8.75 -30.24 16.48
C SER A 198 9.92 -31.22 16.36
N SER A 199 9.64 -32.47 15.97
CA SER A 199 10.66 -33.46 15.65
C SER A 199 11.60 -33.04 14.51
N ALA A 200 11.16 -32.11 13.64
CA ALA A 200 11.99 -31.54 12.59
C ALA A 200 13.13 -30.65 13.12
N ASN A 201 13.08 -30.21 14.37
CA ASN A 201 14.09 -29.36 15.02
C ASN A 201 15.09 -30.14 15.88
N GLN A 202 15.10 -31.47 15.80
CA GLN A 202 16.02 -32.36 16.59
C GLN A 202 17.43 -32.45 15.99
N GLN A 203 17.81 -31.61 15.05
CA GLN A 203 19.20 -31.46 14.59
C GLN A 203 19.94 -30.38 15.37
N ARG A 204 20.13 -30.59 16.66
CA ARG A 204 21.16 -29.92 17.45
C ARG A 204 21.98 -30.93 18.20
#